data_fca1f9c0124555d2bbc703038f74927a
#
_entry.id   fca1f9c0124555d2bbc703038f74927a
#
_cell.length_a   1.000
_cell.length_b   1.000
_cell.length_c   1.000
_cell.angle_alpha   90.00
_cell.angle_beta   90.00
_cell.angle_gamma   90.00
#
_symmetry.space_group_name_H-M   'P 1'
#
loop_
_entity.id
_entity.type
_entity.pdbx_description
1 polymer ?
#
loop_
_entity_poly.entity_id
_entity_poly.type
_entity_poly.pdbx_seq_one_letter_code
_entity_poly.pdbx_strand_id
1 'polypeptide(L)'
;IEKAAKETQKGLITMATVTTTQEVFEKVSAAQSAYESSRQVSPKKRAEWLDAIARGLGHHADELIEIAQKETNLDIARLQGEMKRTIFQLQLFAKEIQYGPHFEATIDHADQNWGMGPRPDIRRVNVPLGVVGVFGASN
;
A
#
# COMPACT_ATOMS: atom_id res chain seq x y z
N ILE A 1 -14.78 -15.30 39.02
CA ILE A 1 -14.86 -14.22 38.00
C ILE A 1 -13.48 -13.57 37.85
N GLU A 2 -12.79 -13.20 38.93
CA GLU A 2 -11.47 -12.55 38.91
C GLU A 2 -10.34 -13.44 38.36
N LYS A 3 -10.40 -14.76 38.53
CA LYS A 3 -9.44 -15.73 38.01
C LYS A 3 -9.57 -15.90 36.49
N ALA A 4 -10.79 -15.91 35.97
CA ALA A 4 -11.07 -15.99 34.56
C ALA A 4 -10.62 -14.71 33.81
N ALA A 5 -10.83 -13.52 34.43
CA ALA A 5 -10.37 -12.25 33.88
C ALA A 5 -8.82 -12.17 33.81
N LYS A 6 -8.11 -12.70 34.79
CA LYS A 6 -6.63 -12.76 34.79
C LYS A 6 -6.07 -13.75 33.77
N GLU A 7 -6.76 -14.85 33.49
CA GLU A 7 -6.34 -15.81 32.45
C GLU A 7 -6.58 -15.25 31.05
N THR A 8 -7.67 -14.53 30.80
CA THR A 8 -7.96 -13.86 29.55
C THR A 8 -6.94 -12.74 29.26
N GLN A 9 -6.59 -11.97 30.32
CA GLN A 9 -5.58 -10.90 30.17
C GLN A 9 -4.17 -11.45 29.95
N LYS A 10 -3.83 -12.62 30.52
CA LYS A 10 -2.55 -13.29 30.32
C LYS A 10 -2.41 -13.86 28.89
N GLY A 11 -3.51 -14.31 28.28
CA GLY A 11 -3.55 -14.76 26.88
C GLY A 11 -3.36 -13.62 25.85
N LEU A 12 -3.92 -12.43 26.12
CA LEU A 12 -3.77 -11.26 25.24
C LEU A 12 -2.36 -10.63 25.29
N ILE A 13 -1.70 -10.68 26.46
CA ILE A 13 -0.36 -10.07 26.65
C ILE A 13 0.74 -10.88 25.95
N THR A 14 0.52 -12.16 25.67
CA THR A 14 1.54 -13.03 25.06
C THR A 14 1.69 -12.81 23.55
N MET A 15 0.82 -12.03 22.91
CA MET A 15 0.81 -11.83 21.45
C MET A 15 1.49 -10.51 21.00
N ALA A 16 1.80 -9.59 21.89
CA ALA A 16 2.46 -8.33 21.54
C ALA A 16 3.95 -8.37 21.91
N THR A 17 4.77 -8.91 21.02
CA THR A 17 6.21 -8.65 21.07
C THR A 17 6.47 -7.22 20.66
N VAL A 18 7.16 -6.46 21.52
CA VAL A 18 7.58 -5.10 21.18
C VAL A 18 8.64 -5.18 20.09
N THR A 19 8.36 -4.60 18.94
CA THR A 19 9.32 -4.52 17.82
C THR A 19 10.54 -3.70 18.24
N THR A 20 11.70 -4.26 18.07
CA THR A 20 12.98 -3.59 18.38
C THR A 20 13.37 -2.56 17.32
N THR A 21 14.21 -1.60 17.69
CA THR A 21 14.78 -0.63 16.72
C THR A 21 15.56 -1.36 15.61
N GLN A 22 16.24 -2.46 15.94
CA GLN A 22 16.99 -3.25 14.96
C GLN A 22 16.04 -3.88 13.92
N GLU A 23 14.92 -4.48 14.34
CA GLU A 23 13.92 -5.04 13.43
C GLU A 23 13.29 -3.97 12.51
N VAL A 24 13.05 -2.76 13.03
CA VAL A 24 12.59 -1.63 12.22
C VAL A 24 13.64 -1.27 11.16
N PHE A 25 14.89 -1.14 11.56
CA PHE A 25 16.00 -0.83 10.65
C PHE A 25 16.14 -1.88 9.54
N GLU A 26 16.08 -3.17 9.88
CA GLU A 26 16.16 -4.26 8.91
C GLU A 26 14.99 -4.22 7.91
N LYS A 27 13.77 -3.98 8.36
CA LYS A 27 12.59 -3.85 7.49
C LYS A 27 12.68 -2.65 6.56
N VAL A 28 13.12 -1.50 7.06
CA VAL A 28 13.30 -0.29 6.25
C VAL A 28 14.41 -0.48 5.22
N SER A 29 15.52 -1.11 5.60
CA SER A 29 16.62 -1.42 4.69
C SER A 29 16.21 -2.40 3.59
N ALA A 30 15.44 -3.43 3.93
CA ALA A 30 14.88 -4.36 2.96
C ALA A 30 13.90 -3.66 2.00
N ALA A 31 13.05 -2.77 2.51
CA ALA A 31 12.14 -1.98 1.70
C ALA A 31 12.88 -1.04 0.75
N GLN A 32 14.00 -0.41 1.20
CA GLN A 32 14.85 0.42 0.36
C GLN A 32 15.48 -0.38 -0.77
N SER A 33 16.00 -1.57 -0.48
CA SER A 33 16.57 -2.47 -1.50
C SER A 33 15.53 -2.91 -2.52
N ALA A 34 14.30 -3.23 -2.05
CA ALA A 34 13.18 -3.56 -2.91
C ALA A 34 12.75 -2.37 -3.78
N TYR A 35 12.74 -1.15 -3.25
CA TYR A 35 12.47 0.06 -4.01
C TYR A 35 13.47 0.23 -5.15
N GLU A 36 14.77 0.15 -4.87
CA GLU A 36 15.82 0.29 -5.88
C GLU A 36 15.69 -0.75 -7.00
N SER A 37 15.46 -2.00 -6.66
CA SER A 37 15.27 -3.08 -7.64
C SER A 37 13.98 -2.92 -8.45
N SER A 38 12.92 -2.36 -7.87
CA SER A 38 11.63 -2.18 -8.52
C SER A 38 11.52 -0.95 -9.42
N ARG A 39 12.49 -0.02 -9.37
CA ARG A 39 12.47 1.22 -10.19
C ARG A 39 12.38 0.96 -11.69
N GLN A 40 12.94 -0.14 -12.16
CA GLN A 40 12.96 -0.52 -13.58
C GLN A 40 11.75 -1.38 -13.99
N VAL A 41 10.87 -1.71 -13.05
CA VAL A 41 9.67 -2.52 -13.34
C VAL A 41 8.65 -1.68 -14.11
N SER A 42 8.17 -2.24 -15.22
CA SER A 42 7.20 -1.55 -16.08
C SER A 42 5.86 -1.30 -15.35
N PRO A 43 5.12 -0.25 -15.73
CA PRO A 43 3.77 0.00 -15.21
C PRO A 43 2.84 -1.21 -15.36
N LYS A 44 2.89 -1.90 -16.49
CA LYS A 44 2.13 -3.14 -16.72
C LYS A 44 2.44 -4.20 -15.67
N LYS A 45 3.71 -4.43 -15.38
CA LYS A 45 4.12 -5.44 -14.38
C LYS A 45 3.68 -5.07 -12.97
N ARG A 46 3.74 -3.79 -12.61
CA ARG A 46 3.23 -3.29 -11.32
C ARG A 46 1.71 -3.48 -11.19
N ALA A 47 0.97 -3.22 -12.27
CA ALA A 47 -0.46 -3.47 -12.32
C ALA A 47 -0.79 -4.96 -12.14
N GLU A 48 -0.03 -5.86 -12.79
CA GLU A 48 -0.17 -7.31 -12.61
C GLU A 48 0.03 -7.73 -11.15
N TRP A 49 0.94 -7.08 -10.40
CA TRP A 49 1.13 -7.35 -8.97
C TRP A 49 -0.10 -6.96 -8.15
N LEU A 50 -0.66 -5.76 -8.39
CA LEU A 50 -1.87 -5.33 -7.69
C LEU A 50 -3.06 -6.23 -7.99
N ASP A 51 -3.24 -6.65 -9.24
CA ASP A 51 -4.28 -7.60 -9.63
C ASP A 51 -4.06 -8.99 -9.00
N ALA A 52 -2.83 -9.43 -8.87
CA ALA A 52 -2.51 -10.69 -8.19
C ALA A 52 -2.85 -10.64 -6.70
N ILE A 53 -2.54 -9.52 -6.02
CA ILE A 53 -2.91 -9.30 -4.62
C ILE A 53 -4.44 -9.27 -4.47
N ALA A 54 -5.14 -8.56 -5.35
CA ALA A 54 -6.61 -8.49 -5.34
C ALA A 54 -7.26 -9.87 -5.48
N ARG A 55 -6.75 -10.71 -6.40
CA ARG A 55 -7.21 -12.11 -6.56
C ARG A 55 -6.88 -12.95 -5.33
N GLY A 56 -5.68 -12.81 -4.76
CA GLY A 56 -5.30 -13.52 -3.53
C GLY A 56 -6.22 -13.20 -2.36
N LEU A 57 -6.51 -11.92 -2.14
CA LEU A 57 -7.47 -11.48 -1.11
C LEU A 57 -8.86 -12.06 -1.36
N GLY A 58 -9.33 -12.05 -2.61
CA GLY A 58 -10.63 -12.65 -2.97
C GLY A 58 -10.67 -14.15 -2.72
N HIS A 59 -9.58 -14.87 -2.99
CA HIS A 59 -9.50 -16.31 -2.76
C HIS A 59 -9.54 -16.69 -1.27
N HIS A 60 -8.95 -15.85 -0.41
CA HIS A 60 -8.89 -16.08 1.03
C HIS A 60 -9.91 -15.22 1.82
N ALA A 61 -10.93 -14.65 1.14
CA ALA A 61 -11.82 -13.68 1.77
C ALA A 61 -12.55 -14.23 3.00
N ASP A 62 -13.10 -15.44 2.91
CA ASP A 62 -13.87 -16.04 4.01
C ASP A 62 -12.99 -16.29 5.24
N GLU A 63 -11.79 -16.84 5.04
CA GLU A 63 -10.82 -17.08 6.11
C GLU A 63 -10.39 -15.77 6.79
N LEU A 64 -10.05 -14.75 5.98
CA LEU A 64 -9.62 -13.45 6.50
C LEU A 64 -10.74 -12.73 7.25
N ILE A 65 -11.98 -12.82 6.78
CA ILE A 65 -13.15 -12.22 7.43
C ILE A 65 -13.42 -12.92 8.78
N GLU A 66 -13.32 -14.26 8.83
CA GLU A 66 -13.49 -15.00 10.08
C GLU A 66 -12.45 -14.60 11.13
N ILE A 67 -11.17 -14.51 10.74
CA ILE A 67 -10.09 -14.07 11.64
C ILE A 67 -10.34 -12.63 12.10
N ALA A 68 -10.62 -11.70 11.17
CA ALA A 68 -10.87 -10.31 11.50
C ALA A 68 -12.08 -10.14 12.43
N GLN A 69 -13.14 -10.94 12.26
CA GLN A 69 -14.28 -10.93 13.17
C GLN A 69 -13.89 -11.35 14.58
N LYS A 70 -13.10 -12.41 14.72
CA LYS A 70 -12.63 -12.89 16.04
C LYS A 70 -11.76 -11.85 16.75
N GLU A 71 -10.92 -11.12 16.01
CA GLU A 71 -9.99 -10.13 16.57
C GLU A 71 -10.68 -8.80 16.90
N THR A 72 -11.63 -8.37 16.09
CA THR A 72 -12.23 -7.02 16.18
C THR A 72 -13.64 -6.99 16.72
N ASN A 73 -14.33 -8.13 16.73
CA ASN A 73 -15.76 -8.26 17.03
C ASN A 73 -16.67 -7.37 16.13
N LEU A 74 -16.21 -7.04 14.92
CA LEU A 74 -16.99 -6.30 13.95
C LEU A 74 -18.02 -7.21 13.26
N ASP A 75 -19.09 -6.60 12.76
CA ASP A 75 -20.13 -7.30 12.00
C ASP A 75 -19.57 -7.88 10.67
N ILE A 76 -20.00 -9.11 10.34
CA ILE A 76 -19.54 -9.83 9.14
C ILE A 76 -19.87 -9.04 7.87
N ALA A 77 -21.06 -8.43 7.77
CA ALA A 77 -21.44 -7.69 6.58
C ALA A 77 -20.54 -6.46 6.39
N ARG A 78 -20.12 -5.80 7.49
CA ARG A 78 -19.12 -4.73 7.44
C ARG A 78 -17.78 -5.24 6.93
N LEU A 79 -17.25 -6.33 7.47
CA LEU A 79 -15.98 -6.91 7.05
C LEU A 79 -16.00 -7.37 5.58
N GLN A 80 -17.10 -7.93 5.12
CA GLN A 80 -17.32 -8.25 3.70
C GLN A 80 -17.30 -6.99 2.83
N GLY A 81 -17.90 -5.90 3.29
CA GLY A 81 -17.86 -4.60 2.62
C GLY A 81 -16.45 -4.05 2.50
N GLU A 82 -15.65 -4.11 3.58
CA GLU A 82 -14.26 -3.67 3.58
C GLU A 82 -13.39 -4.54 2.66
N MET A 83 -13.60 -5.83 2.64
CA MET A 83 -12.89 -6.75 1.72
C MET A 83 -13.17 -6.38 0.25
N LYS A 84 -14.44 -6.20 -0.10
CA LYS A 84 -14.84 -5.79 -1.46
C LYS A 84 -14.23 -4.44 -1.84
N ARG A 85 -14.23 -3.48 -0.93
CA ARG A 85 -13.62 -2.17 -1.13
C ARG A 85 -12.12 -2.27 -1.36
N THR A 86 -11.41 -3.06 -0.57
CA THR A 86 -9.96 -3.26 -0.70
C THR A 86 -9.61 -3.87 -2.06
N ILE A 87 -10.30 -4.93 -2.47
CA ILE A 87 -10.12 -5.57 -3.79
C ILE A 87 -10.38 -4.56 -4.91
N PHE A 88 -11.47 -3.81 -4.84
CA PHE A 88 -11.82 -2.79 -5.82
C PHE A 88 -10.75 -1.71 -5.94
N GLN A 89 -10.20 -1.21 -4.82
CA GLN A 89 -9.16 -0.20 -4.81
C GLN A 89 -7.87 -0.70 -5.45
N LEU A 90 -7.46 -1.94 -5.17
CA LEU A 90 -6.28 -2.54 -5.82
C LEU A 90 -6.45 -2.62 -7.34
N GLN A 91 -7.62 -3.05 -7.81
CA GLN A 91 -7.93 -3.12 -9.25
C GLN A 91 -8.02 -1.72 -9.88
N LEU A 92 -8.56 -0.74 -9.16
CA LEU A 92 -8.58 0.66 -9.61
C LEU A 92 -7.17 1.19 -9.81
N PHE A 93 -6.29 1.02 -8.81
CA PHE A 93 -4.90 1.44 -8.93
C PHE A 93 -4.12 0.67 -10.00
N ALA A 94 -4.41 -0.60 -10.21
CA ALA A 94 -3.82 -1.35 -11.32
C ALA A 94 -4.14 -0.73 -12.69
N LYS A 95 -5.37 -0.28 -12.89
CA LYS A 95 -5.77 0.46 -14.10
C LYS A 95 -5.07 1.81 -14.20
N GLU A 96 -5.07 2.58 -13.11
CA GLU A 96 -4.47 3.91 -13.04
C GLU A 96 -2.98 3.89 -13.42
N ILE A 97 -2.25 2.90 -12.91
CA ILE A 97 -0.83 2.72 -13.23
C ILE A 97 -0.62 2.45 -14.73
N GLN A 98 -1.50 1.68 -15.36
CA GLN A 98 -1.38 1.36 -16.78
C GLN A 98 -1.67 2.55 -17.70
N TYR A 99 -2.65 3.39 -17.34
CA TYR A 99 -3.02 4.58 -18.13
C TYR A 99 -2.06 5.74 -17.94
N GLY A 100 -1.37 5.83 -16.81
CA GLY A 100 -0.32 6.81 -16.55
C GLY A 100 -0.75 8.20 -16.07
N PRO A 101 -2.03 8.50 -15.73
CA PRO A 101 -2.43 9.86 -15.30
C PRO A 101 -1.66 10.34 -14.07
N HIS A 102 -1.26 9.41 -13.19
CA HIS A 102 -0.48 9.70 -11.98
C HIS A 102 0.89 10.33 -12.26
N PHE A 103 1.42 10.24 -13.48
CA PHE A 103 2.66 10.92 -13.85
C PHE A 103 2.49 12.43 -14.00
N GLU A 104 1.27 12.91 -14.25
CA GLU A 104 1.00 14.33 -14.51
C GLU A 104 2.03 14.97 -15.46
N ALA A 105 2.33 14.26 -16.53
CA ALA A 105 3.38 14.65 -17.46
C ALA A 105 3.05 15.99 -18.14
N THR A 106 3.97 16.94 -18.04
CA THR A 106 3.87 18.25 -18.68
C THR A 106 5.06 18.45 -19.59
N ILE A 107 4.81 18.94 -20.80
CA ILE A 107 5.84 19.25 -21.80
C ILE A 107 5.68 20.71 -22.22
N ASP A 108 6.73 21.51 -21.97
CA ASP A 108 6.88 22.85 -22.51
C ASP A 108 7.91 22.79 -23.62
N HIS A 109 7.44 22.93 -24.85
CA HIS A 109 8.33 22.89 -26.01
C HIS A 109 9.33 24.05 -26.02
N ALA A 110 10.51 23.82 -26.61
CA ALA A 110 11.50 24.86 -26.84
C ALA A 110 10.90 26.03 -27.63
N ASP A 111 11.22 27.25 -27.22
CA ASP A 111 10.80 28.48 -27.88
C ASP A 111 11.97 29.45 -27.96
N GLN A 112 12.47 29.71 -29.17
CA GLN A 112 13.59 30.63 -29.41
C GLN A 112 13.18 32.10 -29.26
N ASN A 113 11.88 32.40 -29.33
CA ASN A 113 11.33 33.74 -29.28
C ASN A 113 10.65 34.03 -27.92
N TRP A 114 10.91 33.26 -26.89
CA TRP A 114 10.38 33.51 -25.56
C TRP A 114 10.82 34.88 -25.05
N GLY A 115 9.89 35.65 -24.51
CA GLY A 115 10.11 37.08 -24.17
C GLY A 115 11.26 37.40 -23.20
N MET A 116 11.78 36.38 -22.45
CA MET A 116 12.93 36.51 -21.54
C MET A 116 14.20 35.83 -22.06
N GLY A 117 14.25 35.53 -23.36
CA GLY A 117 15.33 34.80 -24.03
C GLY A 117 14.91 33.35 -24.38
N PRO A 118 15.72 32.62 -25.15
CA PRO A 118 15.36 31.26 -25.57
C PRO A 118 15.02 30.32 -24.43
N ARG A 119 13.84 29.68 -24.52
CA ARG A 119 13.40 28.65 -23.56
C ARG A 119 13.77 27.26 -24.10
N PRO A 120 14.43 26.39 -23.32
CA PRO A 120 14.68 25.02 -23.70
C PRO A 120 13.40 24.16 -23.66
N ASP A 121 13.43 22.94 -24.23
CA ASP A 121 12.41 21.91 -24.01
C ASP A 121 12.46 21.47 -22.54
N ILE A 122 11.35 21.63 -21.82
CA ILE A 122 11.23 21.29 -20.41
C ILE A 122 10.17 20.20 -20.27
N ARG A 123 10.52 19.12 -19.57
CA ARG A 123 9.63 18.00 -19.30
C ARG A 123 9.56 17.74 -17.80
N ARG A 124 8.35 17.71 -17.28
CA ARG A 124 8.07 17.47 -15.86
C ARG A 124 7.19 16.23 -15.73
N VAL A 125 7.54 15.36 -14.80
CA VAL A 125 6.75 14.18 -14.41
C VAL A 125 6.84 13.97 -12.90
N ASN A 126 5.80 13.39 -12.32
CA ASN A 126 5.85 12.90 -10.94
C ASN A 126 6.75 11.67 -10.87
N VAL A 127 7.56 11.60 -9.82
CA VAL A 127 8.45 10.48 -9.52
C VAL A 127 8.05 9.81 -8.20
N PRO A 128 8.36 8.51 -8.00
CA PRO A 128 8.07 7.83 -6.74
C PRO A 128 8.76 8.48 -5.55
N LEU A 129 8.05 8.55 -4.41
CA LEU A 129 8.60 9.07 -3.14
C LEU A 129 9.68 8.16 -2.54
N GLY A 130 9.66 6.87 -2.85
CA GLY A 130 10.51 5.86 -2.23
C GLY A 130 9.77 5.06 -1.17
N VAL A 131 10.47 4.70 -0.10
CA VAL A 131 9.89 3.93 1.01
C VAL A 131 8.94 4.80 1.83
N VAL A 132 7.75 4.30 2.09
CA VAL A 132 6.70 4.98 2.86
C VAL A 132 6.31 4.13 4.05
N GLY A 133 6.31 4.72 5.24
CA GLY A 133 5.76 4.10 6.45
C GLY A 133 4.24 4.31 6.51
N VAL A 134 3.50 3.22 6.70
CA VAL A 134 2.05 3.27 6.87
C VAL A 134 1.70 2.81 8.27
N PHE A 135 1.06 3.69 9.04
CA PHE A 135 0.57 3.39 10.39
C PHE A 135 -0.93 3.13 10.30
N GLY A 136 -1.32 1.86 10.51
CA GLY A 136 -2.73 1.48 10.55
C GLY A 136 -3.44 2.13 11.74
N ALA A 137 -4.62 2.70 11.50
CA ALA A 137 -5.48 3.21 12.56
C ALA A 137 -6.53 2.16 12.94
N SER A 138 -6.94 2.18 14.22
CA SER A 138 -8.12 1.46 14.71
C SER A 138 -9.29 2.45 14.79
N ASN A 139 -10.10 2.50 13.80
CA ASN A 139 -11.30 3.35 13.75
C ASN A 139 -12.56 2.53 13.49
#